data_296cd92d71bd6767db541ed82deb76ef
#
_entry.id   296cd92d71bd6767db541ed82deb76ef
#
_cell.length_a   1.000
_cell.length_b   1.000
_cell.length_c   1.000
_cell.angle_alpha   90.00
_cell.angle_beta   90.00
_cell.angle_gamma   90.00
#
_symmetry.space_group_name_H-M   'P 1'
#
loop_
_entity.id
_entity.type
_entity.pdbx_description
1 polymer ?
#
loop_
_entity_poly.entity_id
_entity_poly.type
_entity_poly.pdbx_seq_one_letter_code
_entity_poly.pdbx_strand_id
1 'polypeptide(L)'
;MWLFRQFDNLKTLGMLAEISVPLRMRDGAEGNVQFFSDGQFQTVYIYAIVELFKDSNCLMLLDEPDAFLHPEWQFDFLKQVFEISEAATAKNHMLLSSHSAVTLISHERTKIKFFDIRANVVNCYELPKRVAIQKLSANLIKYSEQEQLLSIINAIQIEKKPVLFTEGSTDPLIIKEAWARLYTKDIPFIPFYAFSCTYIKQLLTDNRIHQEMGGLPVFALFDFDEAYNQWNGLNGTVLQEDPFRGKIKKWQEGESYAFMLPIPNNARIRAQSVHPATGQTFGGSSCCAIEHLFYGAAGAAAYFVDEPCAGGSRIVFKSDGDKTAFAKEVVPTLPDVCFQPLTPMFEFIAGKCGELTPVGAAPRRRRGR
;
A
#
# COMPACT_ATOMS: atom_id res chain seq x y z
N MET A 1 -30.33 16.58 14.51
CA MET A 1 -30.12 17.57 15.61
C MET A 1 -31.34 17.67 16.56
N TRP A 2 -32.56 17.96 16.09
CA TRP A 2 -33.74 18.11 17.00
C TRP A 2 -34.02 16.85 17.84
N LEU A 3 -33.98 15.67 17.25
CA LEU A 3 -34.24 14.39 17.92
C LEU A 3 -33.24 14.12 19.06
N PHE A 4 -31.95 14.31 18.81
CA PHE A 4 -30.93 14.12 19.84
C PHE A 4 -31.07 15.06 21.02
N ARG A 5 -31.47 16.31 20.76
CA ARG A 5 -31.79 17.29 21.81
C ARG A 5 -32.96 16.86 22.68
N GLN A 6 -33.97 16.20 22.08
CA GLN A 6 -35.10 15.66 22.84
C GLN A 6 -34.65 14.47 23.71
N PHE A 7 -33.82 13.58 23.21
CA PHE A 7 -33.28 12.47 24.01
C PHE A 7 -32.42 12.99 25.18
N ASP A 8 -31.59 13.99 24.95
CA ASP A 8 -30.79 14.61 25.99
C ASP A 8 -31.64 15.27 27.09
N ASN A 9 -32.66 16.00 26.70
CA ASN A 9 -33.64 16.56 27.62
C ASN A 9 -34.36 15.48 28.45
N LEU A 10 -34.83 14.42 27.80
CA LEU A 10 -35.50 13.31 28.47
C LEU A 10 -34.57 12.57 29.46
N LYS A 11 -33.31 12.41 29.09
CA LYS A 11 -32.27 11.81 29.95
C LYS A 11 -32.00 12.69 31.17
N THR A 12 -31.85 14.00 30.95
CA THR A 12 -31.62 14.99 32.00
C THR A 12 -32.80 15.05 33.01
N LEU A 13 -34.02 14.88 32.53
CA LEU A 13 -35.22 14.81 33.35
C LEU A 13 -35.44 13.45 34.02
N GLY A 14 -34.56 12.47 33.80
CA GLY A 14 -34.73 11.12 34.32
C GLY A 14 -35.89 10.32 33.70
N MET A 15 -36.42 10.79 32.57
CA MET A 15 -37.53 10.15 31.84
C MET A 15 -37.04 9.13 30.80
N LEU A 16 -35.75 9.14 30.49
CA LEU A 16 -35.09 8.18 29.60
C LEU A 16 -33.91 7.54 30.34
N ALA A 17 -34.00 6.24 30.61
CA ALA A 17 -32.94 5.52 31.30
C ALA A 17 -31.79 5.13 30.34
N GLU A 18 -32.17 4.54 29.21
CA GLU A 18 -31.16 4.00 28.25
C GLU A 18 -31.76 3.98 26.84
N ILE A 19 -30.88 4.11 25.85
CA ILE A 19 -31.17 3.82 24.45
C ILE A 19 -30.25 2.65 24.05
N SER A 20 -30.85 1.52 23.73
CA SER A 20 -30.15 0.36 23.23
C SER A 20 -30.33 0.26 21.72
N VAL A 21 -29.20 0.06 21.00
CA VAL A 21 -29.21 -0.18 19.57
C VAL A 21 -28.79 -1.63 19.33
N PRO A 22 -29.73 -2.50 18.92
CA PRO A 22 -29.39 -3.86 18.57
C PRO A 22 -28.52 -3.88 17.32
N LEU A 23 -27.45 -4.65 17.36
CA LEU A 23 -26.50 -4.81 16.26
C LEU A 23 -26.54 -6.25 15.76
N ARG A 24 -26.45 -6.44 14.46
CA ARG A 24 -26.27 -7.75 13.85
C ARG A 24 -24.84 -7.85 13.33
N MET A 25 -24.10 -8.78 13.89
CA MET A 25 -22.73 -9.06 13.50
C MET A 25 -22.68 -9.74 12.13
N ARG A 26 -21.50 -9.72 11.46
CA ARG A 26 -21.34 -10.34 10.14
C ARG A 26 -21.55 -11.86 10.12
N ASP A 27 -21.29 -12.51 11.23
CA ASP A 27 -21.56 -13.95 11.47
C ASP A 27 -23.03 -14.26 11.80
N GLY A 28 -23.90 -13.24 11.86
CA GLY A 28 -25.30 -13.35 12.14
C GLY A 28 -25.66 -13.30 13.63
N ALA A 29 -24.69 -13.22 14.53
CA ALA A 29 -24.93 -13.08 15.96
C ALA A 29 -25.57 -11.73 16.27
N GLU A 30 -26.47 -11.71 17.27
CA GLU A 30 -27.03 -10.45 17.80
C GLU A 30 -26.09 -9.90 18.87
N GLY A 31 -25.85 -8.60 18.80
CA GLY A 31 -24.97 -7.87 19.69
C GLY A 31 -25.57 -6.54 20.15
N ASN A 32 -24.90 -5.90 21.09
CA ASN A 32 -25.24 -4.58 21.60
C ASN A 32 -23.95 -3.76 21.68
N VAL A 33 -24.05 -2.44 21.57
CA VAL A 33 -22.92 -1.51 21.73
C VAL A 33 -22.21 -1.70 23.08
N GLN A 34 -22.90 -2.19 24.10
CA GLN A 34 -22.33 -2.51 25.42
C GLN A 34 -21.28 -3.65 25.40
N PHE A 35 -21.26 -4.47 24.33
CA PHE A 35 -20.25 -5.53 24.16
C PHE A 35 -18.95 -5.04 23.49
N PHE A 36 -18.93 -3.78 23.09
CA PHE A 36 -17.72 -3.20 22.48
C PHE A 36 -16.64 -2.99 23.53
N SER A 37 -15.40 -3.27 23.17
CA SER A 37 -14.25 -2.76 23.91
C SER A 37 -14.19 -1.23 23.81
N ASP A 38 -13.47 -0.59 24.73
CA ASP A 38 -13.33 0.87 24.74
C ASP A 38 -12.82 1.40 23.39
N GLY A 39 -11.84 0.72 22.77
CA GLY A 39 -11.34 1.08 21.46
C GLY A 39 -12.35 0.92 20.33
N GLN A 40 -13.15 -0.17 20.34
CA GLN A 40 -14.23 -0.36 19.37
C GLN A 40 -15.30 0.72 19.51
N PHE A 41 -15.71 1.01 20.76
CA PHE A 41 -16.67 2.06 21.04
C PHE A 41 -16.14 3.43 20.56
N GLN A 42 -14.91 3.76 20.89
CA GLN A 42 -14.26 5.01 20.49
C GLN A 42 -14.23 5.15 18.95
N THR A 43 -13.84 4.10 18.25
CA THR A 43 -13.81 4.08 16.79
C THR A 43 -15.18 4.37 16.18
N VAL A 44 -16.21 3.62 16.60
CA VAL A 44 -17.58 3.80 16.10
C VAL A 44 -18.12 5.20 16.45
N TYR A 45 -17.84 5.69 17.65
CA TYR A 45 -18.26 7.01 18.12
C TYR A 45 -17.67 8.13 17.26
N ILE A 46 -16.36 8.12 17.02
CA ILE A 46 -15.69 9.14 16.19
C ILE A 46 -16.20 9.11 14.76
N TYR A 47 -16.26 7.93 14.15
CA TYR A 47 -16.75 7.82 12.77
C TYR A 47 -18.21 8.26 12.64
N ALA A 48 -19.06 7.92 13.61
CA ALA A 48 -20.44 8.38 13.64
C ALA A 48 -20.54 9.90 13.74
N ILE A 49 -19.72 10.57 14.57
CA ILE A 49 -19.66 12.02 14.67
C ILE A 49 -19.20 12.64 13.34
N VAL A 50 -18.11 12.16 12.77
CA VAL A 50 -17.58 12.68 11.50
C VAL A 50 -18.63 12.51 10.38
N GLU A 51 -19.25 11.33 10.29
CA GLU A 51 -20.32 11.04 9.32
C GLU A 51 -21.55 11.94 9.52
N LEU A 52 -21.97 12.15 10.77
CA LEU A 52 -23.14 12.98 11.09
C LEU A 52 -22.95 14.45 10.71
N PHE A 53 -21.75 14.97 10.84
CA PHE A 53 -21.45 16.39 10.63
C PHE A 53 -20.72 16.70 9.32
N LYS A 54 -20.35 15.70 8.51
CA LYS A 54 -19.57 15.91 7.28
C LYS A 54 -20.20 16.91 6.31
N ASP A 55 -21.54 17.01 6.26
CA ASP A 55 -22.26 17.90 5.34
C ASP A 55 -22.75 19.21 6.00
N SER A 56 -22.21 19.56 7.17
CA SER A 56 -22.73 20.65 8.00
C SER A 56 -21.96 21.98 7.93
N ASN A 57 -20.93 22.13 7.04
CA ASN A 57 -20.04 23.29 7.00
C ASN A 57 -19.51 23.69 8.39
N CYS A 58 -18.96 22.73 9.11
CA CYS A 58 -18.53 22.92 10.49
C CYS A 58 -17.03 22.81 10.68
N LEU A 59 -16.53 23.27 11.83
CA LEU A 59 -15.21 22.97 12.34
C LEU A 59 -15.34 21.81 13.32
N MET A 60 -14.69 20.69 13.01
CA MET A 60 -14.60 19.52 13.89
C MET A 60 -13.30 19.58 14.67
N LEU A 61 -13.37 19.55 15.99
CA LEU A 61 -12.25 19.52 16.90
C LEU A 61 -12.22 18.13 17.56
N LEU A 62 -11.19 17.36 17.25
CA LEU A 62 -10.99 16.02 17.80
C LEU A 62 -9.73 16.04 18.67
N ASP A 63 -9.92 15.91 19.97
CA ASP A 63 -8.81 15.90 20.93
C ASP A 63 -8.49 14.47 21.33
N GLU A 64 -7.28 14.01 20.97
CA GLU A 64 -6.77 12.66 21.19
C GLU A 64 -7.76 11.53 20.87
N PRO A 65 -8.40 11.56 19.70
CA PRO A 65 -9.46 10.60 19.37
C PRO A 65 -8.98 9.16 19.22
N ASP A 66 -7.68 8.97 19.15
CA ASP A 66 -6.98 7.71 18.97
C ASP A 66 -6.39 7.12 20.26
N ALA A 67 -6.59 7.78 21.43
CA ALA A 67 -5.92 7.42 22.68
C ALA A 67 -6.22 5.98 23.17
N PHE A 68 -7.43 5.45 22.93
CA PHE A 68 -7.83 4.12 23.36
C PHE A 68 -7.76 3.06 22.26
N LEU A 69 -7.28 3.42 21.08
CA LEU A 69 -7.23 2.51 19.95
C LEU A 69 -6.00 1.58 20.06
N HIS A 70 -6.20 0.33 19.63
CA HIS A 70 -5.07 -0.58 19.40
C HIS A 70 -4.14 0.02 18.34
N PRO A 71 -2.81 -0.17 18.42
CA PRO A 71 -1.85 0.40 17.46
C PRO A 71 -2.19 0.14 15.98
N GLU A 72 -2.70 -1.05 15.65
CA GLU A 72 -3.16 -1.39 14.31
C GLU A 72 -4.31 -0.48 13.84
N TRP A 73 -5.27 -0.19 14.73
CA TRP A 73 -6.38 0.72 14.44
C TRP A 73 -5.95 2.18 14.42
N GLN A 74 -4.98 2.56 15.26
CA GLN A 74 -4.37 3.90 15.20
C GLN A 74 -3.74 4.16 13.83
N PHE A 75 -3.12 3.13 13.23
CA PHE A 75 -2.49 3.23 11.91
C PHE A 75 -3.51 3.58 10.81
N ASP A 76 -4.70 2.96 10.82
CA ASP A 76 -5.72 3.19 9.80
C ASP A 76 -6.68 4.34 10.14
N PHE A 77 -6.65 4.83 11.37
CA PHE A 77 -7.63 5.78 11.90
C PHE A 77 -7.75 7.06 11.09
N LEU A 78 -6.65 7.75 10.83
CA LEU A 78 -6.66 9.02 10.09
C LEU A 78 -7.16 8.85 8.67
N LYS A 79 -6.76 7.77 8.00
CA LYS A 79 -7.21 7.47 6.65
C LYS A 79 -8.73 7.36 6.60
N GLN A 80 -9.33 6.59 7.49
CA GLN A 80 -10.79 6.39 7.54
C GLN A 80 -11.53 7.69 7.87
N VAL A 81 -11.02 8.49 8.80
CA VAL A 81 -11.60 9.80 9.14
C VAL A 81 -11.57 10.75 7.94
N PHE A 82 -10.47 10.78 7.20
CA PHE A 82 -10.35 11.60 6.00
C PHE A 82 -11.24 11.10 4.85
N GLU A 83 -11.32 9.79 4.62
CA GLU A 83 -12.22 9.20 3.60
C GLU A 83 -13.68 9.63 3.83
N ILE A 84 -14.16 9.64 5.09
CA ILE A 84 -15.51 10.13 5.42
C ILE A 84 -15.63 11.63 5.13
N SER A 85 -14.61 12.41 5.48
CA SER A 85 -14.61 13.86 5.28
C SER A 85 -14.51 14.26 3.81
N GLU A 86 -13.78 13.51 3.00
CA GLU A 86 -13.63 13.74 1.55
C GLU A 86 -14.89 13.36 0.77
N ALA A 87 -15.66 12.39 1.25
CA ALA A 87 -16.96 12.05 0.71
C ALA A 87 -18.06 13.09 1.01
N ALA A 88 -17.75 14.17 1.74
CA ALA A 88 -18.69 15.20 2.12
C ALA A 88 -19.06 16.12 0.95
N THR A 89 -20.32 16.56 0.92
CA THR A 89 -20.81 17.56 -0.04
C THR A 89 -20.50 18.99 0.40
N ALA A 90 -20.19 19.18 1.69
CA ALA A 90 -19.84 20.46 2.29
C ALA A 90 -18.36 20.55 2.65
N LYS A 91 -17.82 21.79 2.65
CA LYS A 91 -16.42 22.04 3.08
C LYS A 91 -16.37 22.08 4.62
N ASN A 92 -15.73 21.08 5.20
CA ASN A 92 -15.46 21.06 6.64
C ASN A 92 -13.98 21.33 6.91
N HIS A 93 -13.70 21.86 8.10
CA HIS A 93 -12.35 21.93 8.63
C HIS A 93 -12.26 20.97 9.81
N MET A 94 -11.24 20.15 9.81
CA MET A 94 -10.95 19.23 10.89
C MET A 94 -9.62 19.58 11.54
N LEU A 95 -9.61 19.78 12.84
CA LEU A 95 -8.43 19.92 13.67
C LEU A 95 -8.37 18.73 14.61
N LEU A 96 -7.29 17.97 14.52
CA LEU A 96 -7.10 16.76 15.31
C LEU A 96 -5.78 16.90 16.09
N SER A 97 -5.84 16.65 17.39
CA SER A 97 -4.64 16.45 18.21
C SER A 97 -4.40 14.96 18.44
N SER A 98 -3.14 14.57 18.55
CA SER A 98 -2.73 13.21 18.94
C SER A 98 -1.33 13.24 19.54
N HIS A 99 -1.08 12.37 20.50
CA HIS A 99 0.26 12.07 20.99
C HIS A 99 0.78 10.71 20.49
N SER A 100 0.01 10.02 19.63
CA SER A 100 0.42 8.75 19.04
C SER A 100 1.32 8.95 17.82
N ALA A 101 2.52 8.41 17.89
CA ALA A 101 3.40 8.34 16.73
C ALA A 101 2.85 7.41 15.63
N VAL A 102 2.13 6.34 16.02
CA VAL A 102 1.56 5.35 15.11
C VAL A 102 0.49 5.97 14.21
N THR A 103 -0.39 6.80 14.77
CA THR A 103 -1.42 7.54 14.03
C THR A 103 -0.83 8.42 12.93
N LEU A 104 0.36 8.99 13.17
CA LEU A 104 1.03 9.82 12.18
C LEU A 104 1.69 9.02 11.05
N ILE A 105 2.02 7.75 11.25
CA ILE A 105 2.76 6.93 10.27
C ILE A 105 2.00 6.82 8.95
N SER A 106 0.70 6.54 8.99
CA SER A 106 -0.14 6.36 7.79
C SER A 106 -0.56 7.66 7.11
N HIS A 107 -0.35 8.82 7.78
CA HIS A 107 -0.82 10.10 7.26
C HIS A 107 0.07 10.62 6.11
N GLU A 108 -0.54 11.04 5.00
CA GLU A 108 0.18 11.46 3.80
C GLU A 108 0.87 12.84 3.93
N ARG A 109 0.37 13.73 4.79
CA ARG A 109 0.96 15.07 4.95
C ARG A 109 2.37 14.98 5.50
N THR A 110 3.27 15.72 4.87
CA THR A 110 4.70 15.74 5.21
C THR A 110 5.04 16.67 6.38
N LYS A 111 4.12 17.59 6.74
CA LYS A 111 4.33 18.60 7.78
C LYS A 111 3.23 18.56 8.84
N ILE A 112 3.62 18.68 10.09
CA ILE A 112 2.75 18.56 11.26
C ILE A 112 3.04 19.72 12.20
N LYS A 113 1.99 20.29 12.82
CA LYS A 113 2.12 21.24 13.92
C LYS A 113 2.43 20.47 15.21
N PHE A 114 3.62 20.69 15.73
CA PHE A 114 4.11 20.03 16.94
C PHE A 114 4.14 21.03 18.09
N PHE A 115 3.53 20.66 19.22
CA PHE A 115 3.50 21.43 20.43
C PHE A 115 4.51 20.86 21.44
N ASP A 116 5.31 21.74 22.05
CA ASP A 116 6.31 21.38 23.05
C ASP A 116 6.31 22.43 24.17
N ILE A 117 6.54 22.00 25.40
CA ILE A 117 6.64 22.89 26.55
C ILE A 117 8.12 23.00 26.93
N ARG A 118 8.65 24.24 26.83
CA ARG A 118 10.02 24.55 27.28
C ARG A 118 10.00 25.74 28.18
N ALA A 119 10.66 25.62 29.35
CA ALA A 119 10.68 26.64 30.34
C ALA A 119 9.28 27.20 30.70
N ASN A 120 8.29 26.33 30.85
CA ASN A 120 6.88 26.65 31.11
C ASN A 120 6.19 27.49 30.02
N VAL A 121 6.75 27.53 28.82
CA VAL A 121 6.15 28.19 27.64
C VAL A 121 5.79 27.17 26.61
N VAL A 122 4.55 27.24 26.13
CA VAL A 122 4.08 26.39 24.99
C VAL A 122 4.63 26.95 23.69
N ASN A 123 5.36 26.12 22.97
CA ASN A 123 5.90 26.45 21.66
C ASN A 123 5.20 25.59 20.61
N CYS A 124 4.90 26.18 19.46
CA CYS A 124 4.33 25.50 18.31
C CYS A 124 5.30 25.56 17.14
N TYR A 125 5.67 24.40 16.59
CA TYR A 125 6.59 24.29 15.47
C TYR A 125 5.89 23.56 14.32
N GLU A 126 6.23 23.95 13.10
CA GLU A 126 5.93 23.12 11.94
C GLU A 126 7.12 22.18 11.71
N LEU A 127 6.91 20.90 11.92
CA LEU A 127 7.95 19.88 11.78
C LEU A 127 7.67 18.95 10.62
N PRO A 128 8.72 18.44 9.95
CA PRO A 128 8.59 17.28 9.08
C PRO A 128 8.03 16.09 9.87
N LYS A 129 7.13 15.33 9.25
CA LYS A 129 6.47 14.15 9.85
C LYS A 129 7.47 13.22 10.57
N ARG A 130 8.59 12.90 9.90
CA ARG A 130 9.65 12.06 10.46
C ARG A 130 10.16 12.59 11.82
N VAL A 131 10.39 13.90 11.91
CA VAL A 131 10.89 14.53 13.14
C VAL A 131 9.82 14.53 14.22
N ALA A 132 8.55 14.75 13.86
CA ALA A 132 7.43 14.69 14.80
C ALA A 132 7.27 13.27 15.38
N ILE A 133 7.31 12.23 14.55
CA ILE A 133 7.26 10.82 14.98
C ILE A 133 8.41 10.50 15.94
N GLN A 134 9.64 10.88 15.60
CA GLN A 134 10.81 10.66 16.48
C GLN A 134 10.65 11.32 17.84
N LYS A 135 10.12 12.54 17.87
CA LYS A 135 9.90 13.27 19.14
C LYS A 135 8.79 12.64 19.97
N LEU A 136 7.65 12.30 19.37
CA LEU A 136 6.52 11.69 20.08
C LEU A 136 6.86 10.33 20.67
N SER A 137 7.69 9.56 20.00
CA SER A 137 8.14 8.26 20.47
C SER A 137 9.39 8.31 21.37
N ALA A 138 9.84 9.49 21.78
CA ALA A 138 11.10 9.66 22.54
C ALA A 138 12.31 8.97 21.86
N ASN A 139 12.36 9.00 20.55
CA ASN A 139 13.30 8.26 19.68
C ASN A 139 13.22 6.72 19.80
N LEU A 140 12.17 6.18 20.44
CA LEU A 140 11.92 4.74 20.46
C LEU A 140 11.43 4.26 19.09
N ILE A 141 10.56 5.02 18.45
CA ILE A 141 10.24 4.84 17.02
C ILE A 141 11.24 5.70 16.23
N LYS A 142 12.34 5.12 15.88
CA LYS A 142 13.15 5.64 14.79
C LYS A 142 12.42 5.23 13.52
N TYR A 143 11.75 6.15 12.86
CA TYR A 143 11.26 5.97 11.48
C TYR A 143 12.48 5.89 10.57
N SER A 144 13.24 4.84 10.76
CA SER A 144 14.51 4.54 10.12
C SER A 144 14.36 3.17 9.43
N GLU A 145 15.17 2.95 8.44
CA GLU A 145 15.35 1.67 7.74
C GLU A 145 15.41 0.44 8.67
N GLN A 146 15.86 0.63 9.93
CA GLN A 146 15.98 -0.46 10.92
C GLN A 146 14.63 -1.00 11.45
N GLU A 147 13.58 -0.18 11.52
CA GLU A 147 12.27 -0.63 12.03
C GLU A 147 11.43 -1.29 10.95
N GLN A 148 11.61 -0.87 9.72
CA GLN A 148 11.07 -1.58 8.58
C GLN A 148 11.67 -2.98 8.51
N LEU A 149 12.98 -3.08 8.76
CA LEU A 149 13.67 -4.35 8.84
C LEU A 149 13.08 -5.26 9.93
N LEU A 150 12.78 -4.72 11.13
CA LEU A 150 12.13 -5.48 12.20
C LEU A 150 10.72 -5.92 11.83
N SER A 151 9.94 -5.08 11.16
CA SER A 151 8.61 -5.42 10.65
C SER A 151 8.69 -6.52 9.58
N ILE A 152 9.65 -6.42 8.68
CA ILE A 152 9.92 -7.45 7.66
C ILE A 152 10.33 -8.76 8.32
N ILE A 153 11.26 -8.72 9.27
CA ILE A 153 11.73 -9.89 10.01
C ILE A 153 10.58 -10.55 10.75
N ASN A 154 9.73 -9.79 11.44
CA ASN A 154 8.55 -10.32 12.12
C ASN A 154 7.58 -11.00 11.14
N ALA A 155 7.30 -10.38 9.99
CA ALA A 155 6.45 -10.99 8.97
C ALA A 155 7.04 -12.30 8.44
N ILE A 156 8.35 -12.35 8.19
CA ILE A 156 9.07 -13.57 7.78
C ILE A 156 8.95 -14.66 8.84
N GLN A 157 9.16 -14.33 10.10
CA GLN A 157 9.12 -15.30 11.22
C GLN A 157 7.72 -15.88 11.43
N ILE A 158 6.68 -15.07 11.24
CA ILE A 158 5.28 -15.49 11.40
C ILE A 158 4.84 -16.37 10.23
N GLU A 159 5.05 -15.89 9.00
CA GLU A 159 4.51 -16.52 7.80
C GLU A 159 5.40 -17.64 7.24
N LYS A 160 6.69 -17.58 7.50
CA LYS A 160 7.70 -18.55 7.00
C LYS A 160 7.59 -18.80 5.49
N LYS A 161 7.37 -17.73 4.73
CA LYS A 161 7.27 -17.73 3.28
C LYS A 161 8.38 -16.89 2.64
N PRO A 162 8.76 -17.17 1.39
CA PRO A 162 9.56 -16.26 0.58
C PRO A 162 8.98 -14.84 0.56
N VAL A 163 9.82 -13.83 0.39
CA VAL A 163 9.37 -12.43 0.30
C VAL A 163 9.70 -11.86 -1.08
N LEU A 164 8.81 -10.99 -1.57
CA LEU A 164 9.02 -10.16 -2.76
C LEU A 164 8.95 -8.68 -2.34
N PHE A 165 10.08 -8.01 -2.32
CA PHE A 165 10.14 -6.58 -2.06
C PHE A 165 9.75 -5.78 -3.30
N THR A 166 8.89 -4.76 -3.12
CA THR A 166 8.41 -3.87 -4.18
C THR A 166 8.66 -2.42 -3.81
N GLU A 167 8.73 -1.55 -4.82
CA GLU A 167 9.08 -0.15 -4.65
C GLU A 167 7.88 0.72 -4.22
N GLY A 168 6.74 0.52 -4.86
CA GLY A 168 5.53 1.30 -4.62
C GLY A 168 4.66 0.72 -3.50
N SER A 169 3.98 1.59 -2.76
CA SER A 169 3.07 1.19 -1.68
C SER A 169 1.85 0.40 -2.17
N THR A 170 1.49 0.56 -3.44
CA THR A 170 0.36 -0.10 -4.09
C THR A 170 0.75 -1.40 -4.81
N ASP A 171 2.05 -1.61 -5.07
CA ASP A 171 2.53 -2.79 -5.81
C ASP A 171 2.14 -4.11 -5.15
N PRO A 172 2.21 -4.27 -3.81
CA PRO A 172 1.76 -5.50 -3.16
C PRO A 172 0.30 -5.85 -3.47
N LEU A 173 -0.57 -4.84 -3.63
CA LEU A 173 -1.98 -5.05 -3.99
C LEU A 173 -2.09 -5.53 -5.43
N ILE A 174 -1.38 -4.86 -6.35
CA ILE A 174 -1.36 -5.22 -7.77
C ILE A 174 -0.78 -6.63 -7.97
N ILE A 175 0.29 -6.98 -7.28
CA ILE A 175 0.92 -8.30 -7.34
C ILE A 175 -0.02 -9.40 -6.83
N LYS A 176 -0.74 -9.16 -5.72
CA LYS A 176 -1.72 -10.12 -5.18
C LYS A 176 -2.89 -10.31 -6.15
N GLU A 177 -3.43 -9.23 -6.72
CA GLU A 177 -4.49 -9.32 -7.72
C GLU A 177 -4.02 -10.05 -8.98
N ALA A 178 -2.83 -9.71 -9.48
CA ALA A 178 -2.24 -10.38 -10.64
C ALA A 178 -2.07 -11.89 -10.41
N TRP A 179 -1.60 -12.27 -9.23
CA TRP A 179 -1.47 -13.70 -8.88
C TRP A 179 -2.83 -14.39 -8.86
N ALA A 180 -3.83 -13.81 -8.19
CA ALA A 180 -5.18 -14.38 -8.09
C ALA A 180 -5.87 -14.53 -9.46
N ARG A 181 -5.53 -13.66 -10.44
CA ARG A 181 -6.04 -13.72 -11.81
C ARG A 181 -5.35 -14.79 -12.66
N LEU A 182 -4.06 -14.98 -12.46
CA LEU A 182 -3.24 -15.86 -13.30
C LEU A 182 -3.16 -17.30 -12.75
N TYR A 183 -3.40 -17.49 -11.45
CA TYR A 183 -3.21 -18.79 -10.78
C TYR A 183 -4.40 -19.14 -9.88
N THR A 184 -4.67 -20.44 -9.73
CA THR A 184 -5.75 -20.96 -8.84
C THR A 184 -5.27 -21.23 -7.43
N LYS A 185 -3.96 -21.28 -7.20
CA LYS A 185 -3.34 -21.54 -5.89
C LYS A 185 -3.06 -20.24 -5.17
N ASP A 186 -3.04 -20.32 -3.86
CA ASP A 186 -2.61 -19.21 -3.02
C ASP A 186 -1.20 -18.73 -3.38
N ILE A 187 -0.95 -17.44 -3.18
CA ILE A 187 0.34 -16.84 -3.44
C ILE A 187 1.41 -17.45 -2.50
N PRO A 188 2.49 -18.04 -3.05
CA PRO A 188 3.48 -18.76 -2.27
C PRO A 188 4.54 -17.85 -1.62
N PHE A 189 4.42 -16.54 -1.75
CA PHE A 189 5.35 -15.54 -1.22
C PHE A 189 4.59 -14.35 -0.64
N ILE A 190 5.30 -13.52 0.12
CA ILE A 190 4.76 -12.29 0.70
C ILE A 190 5.24 -11.11 -0.14
N PRO A 191 4.37 -10.43 -0.90
CA PRO A 191 4.74 -9.14 -1.50
C PRO A 191 4.77 -8.07 -0.41
N PHE A 192 5.91 -7.39 -0.30
CA PHE A 192 6.19 -6.44 0.77
C PHE A 192 6.68 -5.09 0.21
N TYR A 193 6.06 -3.99 0.64
CA TYR A 193 6.45 -2.65 0.28
C TYR A 193 7.75 -2.24 0.96
N ALA A 194 8.77 -1.88 0.19
CA ALA A 194 10.11 -1.55 0.66
C ALA A 194 10.51 -0.07 0.48
N PHE A 195 9.54 0.80 0.21
CA PHE A 195 9.63 2.27 0.22
C PHE A 195 10.50 2.95 -0.87
N SER A 196 11.54 2.31 -1.38
CA SER A 196 12.35 2.85 -2.47
C SER A 196 13.26 1.79 -3.08
N CYS A 197 13.68 2.01 -4.33
CA CYS A 197 14.62 1.14 -5.03
C CYS A 197 15.98 1.03 -4.32
N THR A 198 16.44 2.10 -3.67
CA THR A 198 17.67 2.08 -2.87
C THR A 198 17.53 1.16 -1.66
N TYR A 199 16.38 1.24 -0.97
CA TYR A 199 16.15 0.39 0.20
C TYR A 199 15.91 -1.07 -0.18
N ILE A 200 15.24 -1.34 -1.31
CA ILE A 200 15.14 -2.70 -1.88
C ILE A 200 16.53 -3.33 -2.05
N LYS A 201 17.48 -2.56 -2.63
CA LYS A 201 18.86 -3.03 -2.80
C LYS A 201 19.51 -3.35 -1.46
N GLN A 202 19.31 -2.51 -0.44
CA GLN A 202 19.84 -2.76 0.91
C GLN A 202 19.24 -4.02 1.52
N LEU A 203 17.90 -4.21 1.46
CA LEU A 203 17.23 -5.40 1.99
C LEU A 203 17.70 -6.68 1.28
N LEU A 204 17.83 -6.63 -0.04
CA LEU A 204 18.29 -7.79 -0.83
C LEU A 204 19.72 -8.20 -0.47
N THR A 205 20.55 -7.28 -0.01
CA THR A 205 21.95 -7.50 0.35
C THR A 205 22.19 -7.59 1.86
N ASP A 206 21.16 -7.49 2.69
CA ASP A 206 21.28 -7.52 4.16
C ASP A 206 21.35 -8.97 4.66
N ASN A 207 22.51 -9.33 5.25
CA ASN A 207 22.73 -10.66 5.81
C ASN A 207 21.71 -11.06 6.89
N ARG A 208 21.12 -10.10 7.61
CA ARG A 208 20.10 -10.38 8.63
C ARG A 208 18.83 -10.92 8.00
N ILE A 209 18.41 -10.36 6.87
CA ILE A 209 17.28 -10.88 6.08
C ILE A 209 17.55 -12.32 5.68
N HIS A 210 18.73 -12.61 5.13
CA HIS A 210 19.08 -13.95 4.68
C HIS A 210 19.14 -14.96 5.84
N GLN A 211 19.64 -14.56 7.01
CA GLN A 211 19.66 -15.39 8.20
C GLN A 211 18.25 -15.73 8.68
N GLU A 212 17.36 -14.73 8.75
CA GLU A 212 15.96 -14.91 9.17
C GLU A 212 15.13 -15.73 8.16
N MET A 213 15.46 -15.61 6.88
CA MET A 213 14.82 -16.40 5.81
C MET A 213 15.14 -17.90 5.91
N GLY A 214 16.23 -18.29 6.60
CA GLY A 214 16.56 -19.71 6.83
C GLY A 214 16.71 -20.54 5.56
N GLY A 215 17.17 -19.93 4.46
CA GLY A 215 17.31 -20.57 3.14
C GLY A 215 16.10 -20.39 2.20
N LEU A 216 15.04 -19.75 2.66
CA LEU A 216 13.93 -19.36 1.77
C LEU A 216 14.36 -18.26 0.79
N PRO A 217 13.83 -18.26 -0.45
CA PRO A 217 14.17 -17.25 -1.44
C PRO A 217 13.75 -15.83 -1.04
N VAL A 218 14.60 -14.87 -1.42
CA VAL A 218 14.31 -13.43 -1.34
C VAL A 218 14.22 -12.87 -2.74
N PHE A 219 13.15 -12.19 -3.04
CA PHE A 219 12.90 -11.58 -4.34
C PHE A 219 12.79 -10.07 -4.19
N ALA A 220 13.15 -9.34 -5.24
CA ALA A 220 12.99 -7.90 -5.34
C ALA A 220 12.52 -7.51 -6.74
N LEU A 221 11.54 -6.63 -6.83
CA LEU A 221 11.02 -6.08 -8.09
C LEU A 221 11.36 -4.61 -8.17
N PHE A 222 12.03 -4.21 -9.23
CA PHE A 222 12.40 -2.84 -9.57
C PHE A 222 11.58 -2.38 -10.77
N ASP A 223 11.07 -1.16 -10.72
CA ASP A 223 10.43 -0.52 -11.87
C ASP A 223 11.45 -0.29 -12.99
N PHE A 224 10.98 -0.30 -14.24
CA PHE A 224 11.87 -0.09 -15.38
C PHE A 224 12.00 1.42 -15.69
N ASP A 225 12.62 2.13 -14.76
CA ASP A 225 12.86 3.58 -14.76
C ASP A 225 14.25 3.88 -14.13
N GLU A 226 14.38 4.94 -13.34
CA GLU A 226 15.62 5.26 -12.62
C GLU A 226 16.09 4.12 -11.67
N ALA A 227 15.14 3.27 -11.20
CA ALA A 227 15.45 2.11 -10.37
C ALA A 227 16.35 1.07 -11.09
N TYR A 228 16.39 1.11 -12.42
CA TYR A 228 17.36 0.33 -13.21
C TYR A 228 18.81 0.53 -12.74
N ASN A 229 19.18 1.73 -12.30
CA ASN A 229 20.53 2.01 -11.83
C ASN A 229 20.87 1.21 -10.57
N GLN A 230 19.90 1.04 -9.66
CA GLN A 230 20.05 0.24 -8.46
C GLN A 230 20.15 -1.26 -8.80
N TRP A 231 19.26 -1.74 -9.67
CA TRP A 231 19.29 -3.11 -10.17
C TRP A 231 20.62 -3.42 -10.92
N ASN A 232 21.04 -2.52 -11.80
CA ASN A 232 22.28 -2.71 -12.57
C ASN A 232 23.50 -2.72 -11.68
N GLY A 233 23.52 -1.88 -10.63
CA GLY A 233 24.60 -1.82 -9.64
C GLY A 233 24.60 -2.96 -8.60
N LEU A 234 23.69 -3.95 -8.69
CA LEU A 234 23.77 -5.18 -7.92
C LEU A 234 24.83 -6.12 -8.51
N ASN A 235 25.76 -6.57 -7.68
CA ASN A 235 26.72 -7.61 -8.07
C ASN A 235 25.99 -8.95 -8.11
N GLY A 236 25.99 -9.61 -9.25
CA GLY A 236 25.32 -10.90 -9.40
C GLY A 236 25.34 -11.42 -10.83
N THR A 237 24.83 -12.62 -11.02
CA THR A 237 24.75 -13.27 -12.32
C THR A 237 23.41 -12.95 -12.98
N VAL A 238 23.44 -12.42 -14.21
CA VAL A 238 22.22 -12.22 -15.01
C VAL A 238 21.73 -13.58 -15.51
N LEU A 239 20.50 -13.90 -15.18
CA LEU A 239 19.82 -15.14 -15.58
C LEU A 239 18.87 -14.94 -16.76
N GLN A 240 18.31 -13.73 -16.90
CA GLN A 240 17.42 -13.35 -17.97
C GLN A 240 17.71 -11.90 -18.38
N GLU A 241 17.93 -11.68 -19.69
CA GLU A 241 18.26 -10.34 -20.23
C GLU A 241 17.09 -9.71 -21.01
N ASP A 242 16.10 -10.49 -21.42
CA ASP A 242 14.96 -10.00 -22.19
C ASP A 242 14.10 -9.04 -21.37
N PRO A 243 14.03 -7.74 -21.71
CA PRO A 243 13.26 -6.76 -20.96
C PRO A 243 11.73 -6.97 -21.05
N PHE A 244 11.26 -7.71 -22.07
CA PHE A 244 9.83 -8.00 -22.23
C PHE A 244 9.36 -9.18 -21.38
N ARG A 245 10.29 -9.99 -20.91
CA ARG A 245 10.02 -11.07 -19.95
C ARG A 245 10.40 -10.72 -18.52
N GLY A 246 10.93 -9.50 -18.33
CA GLY A 246 11.54 -9.07 -17.09
C GLY A 246 12.98 -9.56 -16.97
N LYS A 247 13.94 -8.63 -16.78
CA LYS A 247 15.33 -9.02 -16.52
C LYS A 247 15.45 -9.64 -15.15
N ILE A 248 16.28 -10.68 -15.01
CA ILE A 248 16.47 -11.37 -13.74
C ILE A 248 17.97 -11.45 -13.44
N LYS A 249 18.35 -11.07 -12.24
CA LYS A 249 19.70 -11.19 -11.71
C LYS A 249 19.68 -12.00 -10.42
N LYS A 250 20.55 -13.01 -10.30
CA LYS A 250 20.79 -13.71 -9.04
C LYS A 250 21.85 -12.96 -8.26
N TRP A 251 21.57 -12.60 -7.01
CA TRP A 251 22.56 -12.09 -6.07
C TRP A 251 23.57 -13.19 -5.69
N GLN A 252 24.81 -12.79 -5.35
CA GLN A 252 25.91 -13.75 -5.12
C GLN A 252 25.68 -14.64 -3.91
N GLU A 253 25.00 -14.12 -2.88
CA GLU A 253 24.83 -14.82 -1.63
C GLU A 253 23.36 -15.29 -1.47
N GLY A 254 23.19 -16.55 -1.04
CA GLY A 254 21.90 -17.15 -0.79
C GLY A 254 21.01 -17.33 -2.04
N GLU A 255 19.72 -17.56 -1.81
CA GLU A 255 18.69 -17.66 -2.84
C GLU A 255 18.00 -16.31 -3.01
N SER A 256 18.71 -15.32 -3.59
CA SER A 256 18.23 -13.95 -3.77
C SER A 256 18.19 -13.56 -5.24
N TYR A 257 17.07 -12.98 -5.66
CA TYR A 257 16.79 -12.66 -7.06
C TYR A 257 16.20 -11.27 -7.22
N ALA A 258 16.76 -10.48 -8.12
CA ALA A 258 16.30 -9.14 -8.46
C ALA A 258 15.69 -9.13 -9.86
N PHE A 259 14.44 -8.69 -9.96
CA PHE A 259 13.69 -8.54 -11.20
C PHE A 259 13.63 -7.08 -11.62
N MET A 260 13.73 -6.82 -12.91
CA MET A 260 13.18 -5.61 -13.51
C MET A 260 11.77 -5.91 -13.99
N LEU A 261 10.86 -4.96 -13.81
CA LEU A 261 9.50 -5.06 -14.28
C LEU A 261 9.47 -5.40 -15.78
N PRO A 262 8.70 -6.40 -16.23
CA PRO A 262 8.57 -6.69 -17.65
C PRO A 262 7.88 -5.55 -18.39
N ILE A 263 8.44 -5.14 -19.53
CA ILE A 263 7.86 -4.10 -20.39
C ILE A 263 6.65 -4.69 -21.14
N PRO A 264 5.43 -4.12 -20.98
CA PRO A 264 4.23 -4.66 -21.59
C PRO A 264 4.25 -4.54 -23.11
N ASN A 265 3.43 -5.36 -23.78
CA ASN A 265 3.28 -5.30 -25.23
C ASN A 265 2.38 -4.14 -25.69
N ASN A 266 2.79 -2.92 -25.35
CA ASN A 266 2.16 -1.68 -25.76
C ASN A 266 3.18 -0.81 -26.50
N ALA A 267 2.85 -0.36 -27.70
CA ALA A 267 3.78 0.36 -28.57
C ALA A 267 4.32 1.65 -27.93
N ARG A 268 3.47 2.40 -27.19
CA ARG A 268 3.86 3.65 -26.53
C ARG A 268 4.81 3.39 -25.36
N ILE A 269 4.49 2.40 -24.52
CA ILE A 269 5.35 2.04 -23.36
C ILE A 269 6.67 1.45 -23.84
N ARG A 270 6.67 0.66 -24.92
CA ARG A 270 7.90 0.17 -25.55
C ARG A 270 8.76 1.31 -26.07
N ALA A 271 8.17 2.28 -26.75
CA ALA A 271 8.91 3.41 -27.33
C ALA A 271 9.59 4.30 -26.28
N GLN A 272 9.08 4.35 -25.06
CA GLN A 272 9.70 5.10 -23.94
C GLN A 272 10.64 4.27 -23.07
N SER A 273 10.80 2.97 -23.38
CA SER A 273 11.64 2.05 -22.60
C SER A 273 12.74 1.38 -23.40
N VAL A 274 12.54 1.22 -24.73
CA VAL A 274 13.44 0.48 -25.63
C VAL A 274 13.65 1.23 -26.93
N HIS A 275 14.88 1.31 -27.37
CA HIS A 275 15.24 1.92 -28.65
C HIS A 275 14.73 1.06 -29.82
N PRO A 276 13.89 1.61 -30.73
CA PRO A 276 13.18 0.79 -31.72
C PRO A 276 14.10 0.13 -32.75
N ALA A 277 15.24 0.74 -33.07
CA ALA A 277 16.17 0.20 -34.09
C ALA A 277 17.18 -0.81 -33.51
N THR A 278 17.59 -0.66 -32.25
CA THR A 278 18.62 -1.53 -31.64
C THR A 278 18.08 -2.56 -30.67
N GLY A 279 16.83 -2.41 -30.21
CA GLY A 279 16.25 -3.25 -29.17
C GLY A 279 16.88 -3.06 -27.77
N GLN A 280 17.81 -2.14 -27.64
CA GLN A 280 18.43 -1.83 -26.35
C GLN A 280 17.51 -0.97 -25.48
N THR A 281 17.50 -1.24 -24.19
CA THR A 281 16.72 -0.43 -23.23
C THR A 281 17.41 0.89 -22.95
N PHE A 282 16.62 1.93 -22.62
CA PHE A 282 17.18 3.22 -22.21
C PHE A 282 17.74 3.20 -20.77
N GLY A 283 17.76 2.03 -20.12
CA GLY A 283 18.27 1.87 -18.76
C GLY A 283 17.51 2.73 -17.76
N GLY A 284 18.21 3.52 -16.94
CA GLY A 284 17.62 4.44 -15.97
C GLY A 284 16.86 5.63 -16.58
N SER A 285 16.91 5.82 -17.89
CA SER A 285 16.09 6.82 -18.61
C SER A 285 14.80 6.23 -19.19
N SER A 286 14.55 4.95 -18.99
CA SER A 286 13.28 4.30 -19.33
C SER A 286 12.15 4.82 -18.43
N CYS A 287 10.90 4.65 -18.86
CA CYS A 287 9.74 5.05 -18.07
C CYS A 287 8.67 3.94 -18.12
N CYS A 288 8.79 2.98 -17.23
CA CYS A 288 7.82 1.89 -17.10
C CYS A 288 7.72 1.43 -15.64
N ALA A 289 6.79 2.01 -14.89
CA ALA A 289 6.38 1.58 -13.55
C ALA A 289 5.26 0.53 -13.65
N ILE A 290 4.92 -0.13 -12.56
CA ILE A 290 3.95 -1.23 -12.53
C ILE A 290 2.56 -0.82 -13.08
N GLU A 291 2.14 0.42 -12.88
CA GLU A 291 0.87 0.93 -13.41
C GLU A 291 0.83 0.92 -14.95
N HIS A 292 1.98 1.04 -15.61
CA HIS A 292 2.06 1.04 -17.08
C HIS A 292 1.68 -0.32 -17.72
N LEU A 293 1.63 -1.40 -16.94
CA LEU A 293 1.09 -2.68 -17.39
C LEU A 293 -0.37 -2.56 -17.84
N PHE A 294 -1.10 -1.61 -17.28
CA PHE A 294 -2.52 -1.38 -17.50
C PHE A 294 -2.81 -0.27 -18.53
N TYR A 295 -1.78 0.40 -19.04
CA TYR A 295 -1.97 1.46 -20.02
C TYR A 295 -2.62 0.94 -21.31
N GLY A 296 -3.71 1.59 -21.72
CA GLY A 296 -4.52 1.19 -22.87
C GLY A 296 -5.67 0.26 -22.55
N ALA A 297 -5.81 -0.22 -21.31
CA ALA A 297 -6.99 -0.94 -20.87
C ALA A 297 -8.18 0.01 -20.67
N ALA A 298 -9.38 -0.46 -21.02
CA ALA A 298 -10.61 0.29 -20.78
C ALA A 298 -10.77 0.50 -19.26
N GLY A 299 -11.00 1.74 -18.85
CA GLY A 299 -11.07 2.13 -17.42
C GLY A 299 -9.76 2.66 -16.83
N ALA A 300 -8.59 2.29 -17.38
CA ALA A 300 -7.31 2.79 -16.90
C ALA A 300 -6.86 4.11 -17.55
N ALA A 301 -7.36 4.44 -18.74
CA ALA A 301 -6.89 5.57 -19.56
C ALA A 301 -6.95 6.93 -18.84
N ALA A 302 -7.94 7.13 -17.95
CA ALA A 302 -8.12 8.37 -17.21
C ALA A 302 -6.97 8.68 -16.23
N TYR A 303 -6.19 7.67 -15.85
CA TYR A 303 -5.09 7.78 -14.88
C TYR A 303 -3.73 8.10 -15.51
N PHE A 304 -3.65 8.18 -16.83
CA PHE A 304 -2.41 8.47 -17.53
C PHE A 304 -2.48 9.78 -18.28
N VAL A 305 -1.32 10.44 -18.40
CA VAL A 305 -1.14 11.65 -19.21
C VAL A 305 0.05 11.48 -20.13
N ASP A 306 0.01 12.24 -21.23
CA ASP A 306 1.10 12.36 -22.18
C ASP A 306 1.93 13.59 -21.80
N GLU A 307 3.12 13.37 -21.28
CA GLU A 307 4.04 14.39 -20.79
C GLU A 307 5.09 14.71 -21.87
N PRO A 308 5.25 15.96 -22.29
CA PRO A 308 6.33 16.33 -23.21
C PRO A 308 7.70 16.03 -22.62
N CYS A 309 8.59 15.44 -23.42
CA CYS A 309 9.98 15.22 -23.05
C CYS A 309 10.92 15.48 -24.22
N ALA A 310 12.23 15.50 -23.96
CA ALA A 310 13.23 15.66 -25.01
C ALA A 310 13.11 14.50 -26.02
N GLY A 311 12.80 14.84 -27.27
CA GLY A 311 12.62 13.85 -28.35
C GLY A 311 11.20 13.33 -28.56
N GLY A 312 10.19 13.88 -27.87
CA GLY A 312 8.78 13.50 -28.05
C GLY A 312 7.91 13.67 -26.82
N SER A 313 7.19 12.62 -26.46
CA SER A 313 6.39 12.58 -25.24
C SER A 313 6.44 11.20 -24.60
N ARG A 314 6.17 11.12 -23.32
CA ARG A 314 6.09 9.89 -22.55
C ARG A 314 4.75 9.77 -21.83
N ILE A 315 4.28 8.57 -21.70
CA ILE A 315 3.11 8.26 -20.89
C ILE A 315 3.57 8.15 -19.44
N VAL A 316 2.93 8.88 -18.55
CA VAL A 316 3.14 8.80 -17.11
C VAL A 316 1.82 8.63 -16.38
N PHE A 317 1.85 8.01 -15.23
CA PHE A 317 0.72 8.02 -14.30
C PHE A 317 0.55 9.45 -13.77
N LYS A 318 -0.68 9.96 -13.69
CA LYS A 318 -0.96 11.33 -13.25
C LYS A 318 -0.41 11.59 -11.87
N SER A 319 0.24 12.74 -11.67
CA SER A 319 0.79 13.13 -10.36
C SER A 319 -0.28 13.38 -9.29
N ASP A 320 -1.48 13.79 -9.71
CA ASP A 320 -2.69 13.97 -8.89
C ASP A 320 -3.57 12.70 -8.87
N GLY A 321 -3.15 11.64 -9.56
CA GLY A 321 -3.84 10.35 -9.61
C GLY A 321 -3.71 9.61 -8.28
N ASP A 322 -4.84 9.15 -7.73
CA ASP A 322 -4.83 8.30 -6.55
C ASP A 322 -4.39 6.87 -6.93
N LYS A 323 -3.11 6.56 -6.71
CA LYS A 323 -2.55 5.22 -6.93
C LYS A 323 -3.25 4.16 -6.08
N THR A 324 -3.72 4.53 -4.90
CA THR A 324 -4.41 3.59 -3.99
C THR A 324 -5.80 3.25 -4.52
N ALA A 325 -6.58 4.26 -4.93
CA ALA A 325 -7.86 4.03 -5.59
C ALA A 325 -7.68 3.25 -6.90
N PHE A 326 -6.66 3.59 -7.71
CA PHE A 326 -6.35 2.84 -8.92
C PHE A 326 -6.09 1.36 -8.63
N ALA A 327 -5.24 1.05 -7.66
CA ALA A 327 -4.89 -0.33 -7.32
C ALA A 327 -6.06 -1.11 -6.70
N LYS A 328 -6.91 -0.48 -5.89
CA LYS A 328 -8.02 -1.14 -5.18
C LYS A 328 -9.31 -1.24 -5.99
N GLU A 329 -9.61 -0.23 -6.79
CA GLU A 329 -10.91 -0.10 -7.45
C GLU A 329 -10.85 -0.34 -8.96
N VAL A 330 -9.78 0.10 -9.62
CA VAL A 330 -9.65 -0.01 -11.07
C VAL A 330 -8.99 -1.33 -11.47
N VAL A 331 -7.82 -1.62 -10.91
CA VAL A 331 -7.03 -2.83 -11.25
C VAL A 331 -7.87 -4.12 -11.16
N PRO A 332 -8.71 -4.34 -10.13
CA PRO A 332 -9.56 -5.54 -10.05
C PRO A 332 -10.64 -5.62 -11.14
N THR A 333 -10.94 -4.54 -11.85
CA THR A 333 -11.95 -4.56 -12.95
C THR A 333 -11.34 -4.82 -14.31
N LEU A 334 -10.00 -4.77 -14.41
CA LEU A 334 -9.30 -4.89 -15.69
C LEU A 334 -9.24 -6.34 -16.17
N PRO A 335 -9.17 -6.58 -17.49
CA PRO A 335 -9.13 -7.92 -18.05
C PRO A 335 -7.81 -8.64 -17.71
N ASP A 336 -7.87 -9.97 -17.58
CA ASP A 336 -6.74 -10.83 -17.20
C ASP A 336 -5.52 -10.68 -18.12
N VAL A 337 -5.72 -10.33 -19.39
CA VAL A 337 -4.63 -10.08 -20.33
C VAL A 337 -3.66 -8.98 -19.90
N CYS A 338 -4.12 -8.02 -19.09
CA CYS A 338 -3.28 -6.94 -18.57
C CYS A 338 -2.22 -7.44 -17.56
N PHE A 339 -2.49 -8.56 -16.91
CA PHE A 339 -1.59 -9.15 -15.91
C PHE A 339 -0.58 -10.15 -16.53
N GLN A 340 -0.82 -10.60 -17.77
CA GLN A 340 0.04 -11.57 -18.44
C GLN A 340 1.53 -11.20 -18.53
N PRO A 341 1.93 -9.92 -18.64
CA PRO A 341 3.34 -9.56 -18.63
C PRO A 341 4.08 -10.04 -17.38
N LEU A 342 3.40 -10.20 -16.24
CA LEU A 342 3.98 -10.70 -14.98
C LEU A 342 4.18 -12.23 -14.96
N THR A 343 3.57 -12.97 -15.88
CA THR A 343 3.63 -14.45 -15.90
C THR A 343 5.07 -15.00 -15.86
N PRO A 344 6.04 -14.53 -16.66
CA PRO A 344 7.39 -15.09 -16.63
C PRO A 344 8.08 -14.89 -15.26
N MET A 345 7.85 -13.76 -14.60
CA MET A 345 8.34 -13.50 -13.25
C MET A 345 7.71 -14.44 -12.23
N PHE A 346 6.39 -14.59 -12.27
CA PHE A 346 5.65 -15.47 -11.36
C PHE A 346 6.02 -16.94 -11.54
N GLU A 347 6.20 -17.41 -12.78
CA GLU A 347 6.70 -18.76 -13.07
C GLU A 347 8.08 -18.99 -12.47
N PHE A 348 8.98 -18.02 -12.58
CA PHE A 348 10.29 -18.10 -11.97
C PHE A 348 10.22 -18.17 -10.44
N ILE A 349 9.43 -17.27 -9.81
CA ILE A 349 9.24 -17.22 -8.36
C ILE A 349 8.63 -18.55 -7.86
N ALA A 350 7.56 -19.01 -8.51
CA ALA A 350 6.88 -20.25 -8.12
C ALA A 350 7.79 -21.48 -8.27
N GLY A 351 8.61 -21.53 -9.33
CA GLY A 351 9.61 -22.57 -9.50
C GLY A 351 10.66 -22.60 -8.37
N LYS A 352 10.98 -21.45 -7.80
CA LYS A 352 11.86 -21.34 -6.64
C LYS A 352 11.18 -21.66 -5.31
N CYS A 353 9.88 -21.42 -5.23
CA CYS A 353 9.05 -21.75 -4.05
C CYS A 353 8.57 -23.24 -4.03
N GLY A 354 8.79 -23.99 -5.09
CA GLY A 354 8.45 -25.41 -5.16
C GLY A 354 6.99 -25.73 -5.56
N GLU A 355 6.23 -24.77 -6.11
CA GLU A 355 4.82 -24.97 -6.47
C GLU A 355 4.40 -24.30 -7.79
N LEU A 356 3.79 -25.04 -8.73
CA LEU A 356 3.10 -24.46 -9.89
C LEU A 356 1.88 -25.25 -10.36
N THR A 357 0.74 -24.55 -10.56
CA THR A 357 -0.29 -24.95 -11.53
C THR A 357 -0.99 -23.69 -12.09
N PRO A 358 -0.86 -23.33 -13.40
CA PRO A 358 -1.52 -22.17 -14.00
C PRO A 358 -3.05 -22.34 -14.11
N VAL A 359 -3.80 -21.23 -14.00
CA VAL A 359 -5.22 -21.13 -14.36
C VAL A 359 -5.32 -21.15 -15.89
N GLY A 360 -5.42 -22.32 -16.51
CA GLY A 360 -5.47 -22.29 -17.97
C GLY A 360 -5.61 -23.61 -18.68
N ALA A 361 -6.06 -24.66 -17.99
CA ALA A 361 -6.52 -25.89 -18.65
C ALA A 361 -7.69 -26.49 -17.85
N ALA A 362 -8.85 -25.83 -17.90
CA ALA A 362 -10.09 -26.54 -17.54
C ALA A 362 -10.21 -27.74 -18.48
N PRO A 363 -10.29 -28.99 -17.97
CA PRO A 363 -10.50 -30.14 -18.82
C PRO A 363 -11.85 -29.95 -19.53
N ARG A 364 -11.84 -29.88 -20.84
CA ARG A 364 -13.07 -29.96 -21.65
C ARG A 364 -13.83 -31.21 -21.19
N ARG A 365 -14.90 -31.01 -20.43
CA ARG A 365 -15.87 -32.09 -20.16
C ARG A 365 -16.30 -32.63 -21.51
N ARG A 366 -15.81 -33.82 -21.88
CA ARG A 366 -16.39 -34.62 -22.95
C ARG A 366 -17.85 -34.84 -22.55
N ARG A 367 -18.77 -34.18 -23.26
CA ARG A 367 -20.18 -34.60 -23.33
C ARG A 367 -20.15 -35.99 -23.94
N GLY A 368 -20.37 -37.00 -23.12
CA GLY A 368 -20.68 -38.33 -23.59
C GLY A 368 -22.00 -38.30 -24.36
N ARG A 369 -22.01 -39.03 -25.40
CA ARG A 369 -23.20 -39.38 -26.24
C ARG A 369 -24.22 -40.10 -25.38
#